data_fa0729e65782d84c5957b0efff296869
#
_entry.id   fa0729e65782d84c5957b0efff296869
#
_cell.length_a   1.000
_cell.length_b   1.000
_cell.length_c   1.000
_cell.angle_alpha   90.00
_cell.angle_beta   90.00
_cell.angle_gamma   90.00
#
_symmetry.space_group_name_H-M   'P 1'
#
loop_
_entity.id
_entity.type
_entity.pdbx_description
1 polymer ?
#
loop_
_entity_poly.entity_id
_entity_poly.type
_entity_poly.pdbx_seq_one_letter_code
_entity_poly.pdbx_strand_id
1 'polypeptide(L)'
;SSAFIDESKREAKMNKEILLVAEAVSNEKQVPREKIFEALEFAIASATKKKNEGEIEVRVSIDRTSGDFDTFRRWMVIPDDQEQENPFAEITISAAQIDEPDIQLGDYVEEQIESIKFDRITTQTAKQVIVQKVREAERAQMIAEYEDKVGELVTGTVKKVNRDNIIIDLGNNAEGVIYRDDMLPRETFRPGDRVRGLLYVIRPEARGAQLFVSRTHPDMLVELFRLEVPEIAEETLEIKSAARDPGSRAKIAVKTNDKRLDPVGACVGMRGSRVQAVSGELGGER
;
A
#
# COMPACT_ATOMS: atom_id res chain seq x y z
N SER A 1 31.06 -32.79 28.16
CA SER A 1 30.16 -31.89 28.91
C SER A 1 30.48 -30.41 28.68
N SER A 2 31.74 -30.04 28.44
CA SER A 2 32.15 -28.63 28.20
C SER A 2 31.63 -28.07 26.85
N ALA A 3 31.63 -28.87 25.78
CA ALA A 3 31.13 -28.45 24.47
C ALA A 3 29.61 -28.19 24.47
N PHE A 4 28.85 -28.98 25.20
CA PHE A 4 27.39 -28.83 25.34
C PHE A 4 27.00 -27.57 26.11
N ILE A 5 27.77 -27.21 27.15
CA ILE A 5 27.56 -26.00 27.94
C ILE A 5 27.90 -24.74 27.13
N ASP A 6 28.90 -24.82 26.27
CA ASP A 6 29.31 -23.70 25.40
C ASP A 6 28.32 -23.46 24.28
N GLU A 7 27.73 -24.51 23.72
CA GLU A 7 26.69 -24.41 22.67
C GLU A 7 25.38 -23.86 23.23
N SER A 8 24.94 -24.30 24.41
CA SER A 8 23.76 -23.76 25.10
C SER A 8 23.90 -22.26 25.45
N LYS A 9 25.09 -21.84 25.86
CA LYS A 9 25.38 -20.42 26.15
C LYS A 9 25.40 -19.56 24.89
N ARG A 10 25.89 -20.09 23.77
CA ARG A 10 25.87 -19.41 22.47
C ARG A 10 24.45 -19.24 21.95
N GLU A 11 23.64 -20.29 22.09
CA GLU A 11 22.25 -20.28 21.67
C GLU A 11 21.41 -19.26 22.49
N ALA A 12 21.57 -19.25 23.83
CA ALA A 12 20.96 -18.27 24.70
C ALA A 12 21.40 -16.84 24.38
N LYS A 13 22.65 -16.63 23.99
CA LYS A 13 23.17 -15.32 23.59
C LYS A 13 22.57 -14.86 22.25
N MET A 14 22.42 -15.76 21.28
CA MET A 14 21.81 -15.46 19.98
C MET A 14 20.32 -15.15 20.09
N ASN A 15 19.59 -15.85 20.97
CA ASN A 15 18.18 -15.59 21.22
C ASN A 15 17.94 -14.23 21.86
N LYS A 16 18.87 -13.76 22.71
CA LYS A 16 18.84 -12.38 23.23
C LYS A 16 19.08 -11.32 22.14
N GLU A 17 19.82 -11.64 21.10
CA GLU A 17 20.01 -10.73 19.97
C GLU A 17 18.70 -10.46 19.22
N ILE A 18 17.81 -11.44 19.13
CA ILE A 18 16.46 -11.28 18.56
C ILE A 18 15.70 -10.19 19.31
N LEU A 19 15.72 -10.22 20.66
CA LEU A 19 15.05 -9.22 21.48
C LEU A 19 15.64 -7.83 21.28
N LEU A 20 16.97 -7.72 21.22
CA LEU A 20 17.67 -6.46 21.01
C LEU A 20 17.36 -5.87 19.63
N VAL A 21 17.35 -6.69 18.58
CA VAL A 21 17.02 -6.26 17.22
C VAL A 21 15.57 -5.79 17.16
N ALA A 22 14.64 -6.54 17.75
CA ALA A 22 13.23 -6.17 17.78
C ALA A 22 13.01 -4.82 18.48
N GLU A 23 13.66 -4.61 19.61
CA GLU A 23 13.55 -3.36 20.36
C GLU A 23 14.16 -2.17 19.62
N ALA A 24 15.36 -2.34 19.08
CA ALA A 24 16.05 -1.30 18.32
C ALA A 24 15.25 -0.86 17.09
N VAL A 25 14.72 -1.79 16.30
CA VAL A 25 13.93 -1.49 15.11
C VAL A 25 12.58 -0.87 15.50
N SER A 26 11.93 -1.35 16.55
CA SER A 26 10.69 -0.78 17.06
C SER A 26 10.86 0.68 17.44
N ASN A 27 11.94 1.04 18.13
CA ASN A 27 12.25 2.41 18.52
C ASN A 27 12.61 3.30 17.33
N GLU A 28 13.46 2.79 16.43
CA GLU A 28 13.92 3.55 15.26
C GLU A 28 12.79 3.85 14.27
N LYS A 29 11.94 2.87 13.99
CA LYS A 29 10.86 2.96 12.99
C LYS A 29 9.49 3.32 13.57
N GLN A 30 9.36 3.41 14.89
CA GLN A 30 8.08 3.64 15.59
C GLN A 30 7.00 2.62 15.18
N VAL A 31 7.40 1.38 15.01
CA VAL A 31 6.51 0.25 14.69
C VAL A 31 6.27 -0.54 15.97
N PRO A 32 5.03 -1.02 16.22
CA PRO A 32 4.75 -1.86 17.38
C PRO A 32 5.68 -3.07 17.45
N ARG A 33 6.18 -3.36 18.64
CA ARG A 33 7.11 -4.48 18.88
C ARG A 33 6.55 -5.82 18.37
N GLU A 34 5.24 -6.03 18.54
CA GLU A 34 4.57 -7.25 18.05
C GLU A 34 4.70 -7.42 16.54
N LYS A 35 4.60 -6.35 15.77
CA LYS A 35 4.78 -6.38 14.30
C LYS A 35 6.20 -6.74 13.90
N ILE A 36 7.18 -6.31 14.67
CA ILE A 36 8.58 -6.68 14.46
C ILE A 36 8.79 -8.18 14.71
N PHE A 37 8.21 -8.72 15.77
CA PHE A 37 8.28 -10.16 16.05
C PHE A 37 7.60 -10.98 14.95
N GLU A 38 6.45 -10.57 14.44
CA GLU A 38 5.79 -11.22 13.32
C GLU A 38 6.69 -11.25 12.07
N ALA A 39 7.38 -10.14 11.78
CA ALA A 39 8.32 -10.05 10.67
C ALA A 39 9.55 -10.95 10.88
N LEU A 40 10.06 -11.03 12.08
CA LEU A 40 11.16 -11.95 12.44
C LEU A 40 10.73 -13.42 12.30
N GLU A 41 9.55 -13.78 12.77
CA GLU A 41 8.97 -15.11 12.60
C GLU A 41 8.87 -15.49 11.13
N PHE A 42 8.39 -14.57 10.29
CA PHE A 42 8.33 -14.76 8.84
C PHE A 42 9.72 -14.94 8.22
N ALA A 43 10.70 -14.14 8.62
CA ALA A 43 12.06 -14.23 8.12
C ALA A 43 12.72 -15.58 8.47
N ILE A 44 12.56 -16.03 9.70
CA ILE A 44 13.08 -17.32 10.17
C ILE A 44 12.38 -18.47 9.46
N ALA A 45 11.06 -18.39 9.28
CA ALA A 45 10.29 -19.36 8.52
C ALA A 45 10.76 -19.44 7.06
N SER A 46 11.00 -18.31 6.41
CA SER A 46 11.50 -18.25 5.03
C SER A 46 12.90 -18.87 4.90
N ALA A 47 13.78 -18.61 5.85
CA ALA A 47 15.11 -19.21 5.90
C ALA A 47 15.03 -20.73 6.11
N THR A 48 14.11 -21.19 6.95
CA THR A 48 13.87 -22.63 7.19
C THR A 48 13.34 -23.31 5.92
N LYS A 49 12.39 -22.70 5.23
CA LYS A 49 11.86 -23.18 3.94
C LYS A 49 12.98 -23.32 2.90
N LYS A 50 13.82 -22.30 2.79
CA LYS A 50 14.94 -22.29 1.86
C LYS A 50 15.95 -23.41 2.13
N LYS A 51 16.22 -23.69 3.40
CA LYS A 51 17.08 -24.80 3.82
C LYS A 51 16.48 -26.16 3.43
N ASN A 52 15.16 -26.27 3.34
CA ASN A 52 14.40 -27.46 2.94
C ASN A 52 13.91 -27.40 1.48
N GLU A 53 14.67 -26.77 0.61
CA GLU A 53 14.41 -26.68 -0.84
C GLU A 53 13.09 -25.94 -1.22
N GLY A 54 12.48 -25.24 -0.27
CA GLY A 54 11.31 -24.39 -0.50
C GLY A 54 9.96 -25.09 -0.68
N GLU A 55 9.91 -26.41 -0.53
CA GLU A 55 8.70 -27.21 -0.77
C GLU A 55 7.77 -27.31 0.43
N ILE A 56 8.29 -27.14 1.64
CA ILE A 56 7.52 -27.25 2.89
C ILE A 56 6.93 -25.90 3.31
N GLU A 57 5.82 -25.95 4.07
CA GLU A 57 5.29 -24.80 4.78
C GLU A 57 5.73 -24.85 6.23
N VAL A 58 6.08 -23.69 6.78
CA VAL A 58 6.67 -23.56 8.12
C VAL A 58 6.03 -22.39 8.87
N ARG A 59 5.78 -22.58 10.16
CA ARG A 59 5.41 -21.54 11.10
C ARG A 59 6.45 -21.45 12.20
N VAL A 60 6.87 -20.25 12.53
CA VAL A 60 7.81 -19.96 13.61
C VAL A 60 7.10 -19.16 14.70
N SER A 61 7.31 -19.53 15.95
CA SER A 61 6.78 -18.82 17.11
C SER A 61 7.93 -18.39 18.01
N ILE A 62 8.10 -17.09 18.20
CA ILE A 62 9.12 -16.50 19.07
C ILE A 62 8.50 -16.15 20.41
N ASP A 63 9.14 -16.59 21.50
CA ASP A 63 8.80 -16.11 22.83
C ASP A 63 9.23 -14.65 22.97
N ARG A 64 8.26 -13.76 23.23
CA ARG A 64 8.49 -12.30 23.31
C ARG A 64 9.33 -11.88 24.51
N THR A 65 9.49 -12.77 25.48
CA THR A 65 10.24 -12.51 26.72
C THR A 65 11.65 -13.03 26.65
N SER A 66 11.84 -14.28 26.19
CA SER A 66 13.16 -14.94 26.15
C SER A 66 13.89 -14.80 24.83
N GLY A 67 13.17 -14.60 23.73
CA GLY A 67 13.69 -14.63 22.36
C GLY A 67 13.87 -16.05 21.81
N ASP A 68 13.56 -17.08 22.58
CA ASP A 68 13.56 -18.46 22.13
C ASP A 68 12.45 -18.66 21.09
N PHE A 69 12.68 -19.54 20.14
CA PHE A 69 11.67 -19.79 19.12
C PHE A 69 11.53 -21.26 18.79
N ASP A 70 10.32 -21.66 18.48
CA ASP A 70 9.94 -22.99 18.03
C ASP A 70 9.53 -22.92 16.56
N THR A 71 9.85 -23.98 15.82
CA THR A 71 9.55 -24.10 14.42
C THR A 71 8.64 -25.30 14.18
N PHE A 72 7.56 -25.06 13.42
CA PHE A 72 6.54 -26.06 13.10
C PHE A 72 6.44 -26.22 11.60
N ARG A 73 6.59 -27.42 11.11
CA ARG A 73 6.20 -27.77 9.75
C ARG A 73 4.69 -27.92 9.71
N ARG A 74 4.03 -27.45 8.66
CA ARG A 74 2.58 -27.46 8.56
C ARG A 74 2.11 -27.94 7.20
N TRP A 75 0.93 -28.57 7.22
CA TRP A 75 0.21 -29.01 6.03
C TRP A 75 -1.19 -28.44 6.05
N MET A 76 -1.61 -27.80 4.96
CA MET A 76 -2.98 -27.31 4.82
C MET A 76 -3.91 -28.48 4.58
N VAL A 77 -5.03 -28.52 5.29
CA VAL A 77 -6.08 -29.53 5.12
C VAL A 77 -6.93 -29.15 3.90
N ILE A 78 -6.93 -30.02 2.90
CA ILE A 78 -7.66 -29.85 1.63
C ILE A 78 -8.73 -30.95 1.50
N PRO A 79 -9.76 -30.73 0.63
CA PRO A 79 -10.77 -31.77 0.34
C PRO A 79 -10.15 -33.02 -0.26
N ASP A 80 -10.73 -34.18 0.01
CA ASP A 80 -10.25 -35.47 -0.52
C ASP A 80 -10.29 -35.57 -2.05
N ASP A 81 -11.25 -34.88 -2.68
CA ASP A 81 -11.44 -34.84 -4.12
C ASP A 81 -10.61 -33.78 -4.84
N GLN A 82 -9.90 -32.94 -4.08
CA GLN A 82 -9.01 -31.94 -4.63
C GLN A 82 -7.63 -32.56 -4.93
N GLU A 83 -7.11 -32.29 -6.11
CA GLU A 83 -5.75 -32.68 -6.47
C GLU A 83 -4.75 -31.86 -5.65
N GLN A 84 -3.75 -32.55 -5.07
CA GLN A 84 -2.68 -31.88 -4.34
C GLN A 84 -1.73 -31.16 -5.30
N GLU A 85 -1.65 -29.83 -5.17
CA GLU A 85 -0.67 -29.02 -5.90
C GLU A 85 0.73 -29.21 -5.32
N ASN A 86 0.83 -29.30 -4.00
CA ASN A 86 2.08 -29.52 -3.29
C ASN A 86 1.89 -30.55 -2.16
N PRO A 87 2.24 -31.83 -2.38
CA PRO A 87 2.09 -32.89 -1.38
C PRO A 87 2.91 -32.65 -0.10
N PHE A 88 3.95 -31.84 -0.17
CA PHE A 88 4.81 -31.52 0.99
C PHE A 88 4.18 -30.47 1.93
N ALA A 89 3.16 -29.76 1.48
CA ALA A 89 2.52 -28.69 2.23
C ALA A 89 0.99 -28.87 2.34
N GLU A 90 0.44 -29.96 1.82
CA GLU A 90 -0.99 -30.25 1.81
C GLU A 90 -1.29 -31.66 2.31
N ILE A 91 -2.43 -31.81 2.99
CA ILE A 91 -2.93 -33.10 3.49
C ILE A 91 -4.43 -33.16 3.25
N THR A 92 -4.93 -34.33 2.83
CA THR A 92 -6.37 -34.54 2.68
C THR A 92 -7.07 -34.57 4.04
N ILE A 93 -8.35 -34.13 4.06
CA ILE A 93 -9.12 -34.10 5.31
C ILE A 93 -9.25 -35.48 5.93
N SER A 94 -9.45 -36.53 5.14
CA SER A 94 -9.52 -37.90 5.64
C SER A 94 -8.24 -38.33 6.34
N ALA A 95 -7.08 -38.02 5.77
CA ALA A 95 -5.80 -38.33 6.38
C ALA A 95 -5.55 -37.50 7.64
N ALA A 96 -5.91 -36.23 7.64
CA ALA A 96 -5.75 -35.33 8.78
C ALA A 96 -6.63 -35.76 9.97
N GLN A 97 -7.84 -36.21 9.73
CA GLN A 97 -8.79 -36.64 10.78
C GLN A 97 -8.42 -37.94 11.47
N ILE A 98 -7.45 -38.69 10.96
CA ILE A 98 -6.94 -39.91 11.63
C ILE A 98 -6.33 -39.54 12.99
N ASP A 99 -5.56 -38.46 13.06
CA ASP A 99 -4.91 -38.02 14.30
C ASP A 99 -5.68 -36.89 15.01
N GLU A 100 -6.40 -36.07 14.26
CA GLU A 100 -7.18 -34.92 14.76
C GLU A 100 -8.62 -34.97 14.22
N PRO A 101 -9.54 -35.70 14.86
CA PRO A 101 -10.91 -35.94 14.34
C PRO A 101 -11.74 -34.68 14.12
N ASP A 102 -11.46 -33.59 14.86
CA ASP A 102 -12.20 -32.34 14.80
C ASP A 102 -11.62 -31.31 13.82
N ILE A 103 -10.56 -31.67 13.09
CA ILE A 103 -9.93 -30.73 12.15
C ILE A 103 -10.83 -30.44 10.96
N GLN A 104 -10.83 -29.18 10.51
CA GLN A 104 -11.67 -28.68 9.43
C GLN A 104 -10.86 -28.37 8.18
N LEU A 105 -11.53 -28.25 7.04
CA LEU A 105 -10.91 -27.77 5.81
C LEU A 105 -10.32 -26.37 6.01
N GLY A 106 -9.12 -26.15 5.49
CA GLY A 106 -8.39 -24.89 5.65
C GLY A 106 -7.59 -24.77 6.94
N ASP A 107 -7.77 -25.67 7.89
CA ASP A 107 -6.92 -25.77 9.06
C ASP A 107 -5.55 -26.34 8.68
N TYR A 108 -4.61 -26.33 9.63
CA TYR A 108 -3.28 -26.89 9.42
C TYR A 108 -3.00 -28.01 10.40
N VAL A 109 -2.38 -29.07 9.89
CA VAL A 109 -1.71 -30.08 10.70
C VAL A 109 -0.29 -29.60 10.92
N GLU A 110 0.21 -29.60 12.15
CA GLU A 110 1.52 -29.12 12.50
C GLU A 110 2.35 -30.18 13.20
N GLU A 111 3.65 -30.18 12.91
CA GLU A 111 4.66 -31.01 13.57
C GLU A 111 5.83 -30.13 13.92
N GLN A 112 6.24 -30.15 15.20
CA GLN A 112 7.41 -29.42 15.63
C GLN A 112 8.68 -30.04 15.04
N ILE A 113 9.51 -29.21 14.45
CA ILE A 113 10.79 -29.59 13.88
C ILE A 113 11.92 -28.82 14.55
N GLU A 114 13.16 -29.26 14.34
CA GLU A 114 14.33 -28.58 14.82
C GLU A 114 14.44 -27.18 14.17
N SER A 115 14.62 -26.16 14.99
CA SER A 115 14.80 -24.79 14.55
C SER A 115 16.18 -24.57 13.95
N ILE A 116 16.25 -23.73 12.92
CA ILE A 116 17.55 -23.26 12.41
C ILE A 116 18.25 -22.39 13.46
N LYS A 117 19.57 -22.29 13.37
CA LYS A 117 20.34 -21.38 14.23
C LYS A 117 20.20 -19.94 13.72
N PHE A 118 19.92 -19.04 14.65
CA PHE A 118 19.90 -17.62 14.37
C PHE A 118 21.33 -17.08 14.35
N ASP A 119 21.96 -17.18 13.20
CA ASP A 119 23.33 -16.77 12.96
C ASP A 119 23.40 -15.35 12.33
N ARG A 120 24.62 -14.92 11.98
CA ARG A 120 24.87 -13.61 11.39
C ARG A 120 24.15 -13.39 10.05
N ILE A 121 24.07 -14.43 9.21
CA ILE A 121 23.40 -14.38 7.89
C ILE A 121 21.88 -14.26 8.09
N THR A 122 21.34 -15.06 9.01
CA THR A 122 19.92 -15.01 9.38
C THR A 122 19.55 -13.64 9.96
N THR A 123 20.43 -13.04 10.76
CA THR A 123 20.24 -11.69 11.30
C THR A 123 20.13 -10.64 10.21
N GLN A 124 21.00 -10.67 9.20
CA GLN A 124 20.95 -9.74 8.08
C GLN A 124 19.69 -9.94 7.23
N THR A 125 19.34 -11.19 6.95
CA THR A 125 18.10 -11.51 6.23
C THR A 125 16.88 -11.05 7.01
N ALA A 126 16.85 -11.25 8.33
CA ALA A 126 15.79 -10.79 9.20
C ALA A 126 15.64 -9.26 9.16
N LYS A 127 16.74 -8.52 9.23
CA LYS A 127 16.73 -7.05 9.11
C LYS A 127 16.13 -6.58 7.78
N GLN A 128 16.51 -7.23 6.67
CA GLN A 128 15.96 -6.90 5.34
C GLN A 128 14.46 -7.18 5.27
N VAL A 129 14.00 -8.31 5.79
CA VAL A 129 12.59 -8.67 5.83
C VAL A 129 11.81 -7.69 6.71
N ILE A 130 12.35 -7.29 7.86
CA ILE A 130 11.74 -6.29 8.74
C ILE A 130 11.58 -4.96 8.00
N VAL A 131 12.62 -4.46 7.35
CA VAL A 131 12.57 -3.21 6.58
C VAL A 131 11.51 -3.30 5.49
N GLN A 132 11.45 -4.41 4.78
CA GLN A 132 10.45 -4.63 3.73
C GLN A 132 9.03 -4.68 4.30
N LYS A 133 8.81 -5.39 5.41
CA LYS A 133 7.49 -5.47 6.07
C LYS A 133 7.04 -4.12 6.62
N VAL A 134 7.95 -3.35 7.16
CA VAL A 134 7.64 -1.97 7.61
C VAL A 134 7.23 -1.10 6.42
N ARG A 135 7.94 -1.17 5.31
CA ARG A 135 7.59 -0.45 4.08
C ARG A 135 6.22 -0.87 3.53
N GLU A 136 5.92 -2.16 3.51
CA GLU A 136 4.62 -2.67 3.10
C GLU A 136 3.49 -2.15 4.01
N ALA A 137 3.71 -2.13 5.32
CA ALA A 137 2.74 -1.61 6.29
C ALA A 137 2.52 -0.11 6.13
N GLU A 138 3.57 0.68 5.98
CA GLU A 138 3.50 2.12 5.71
C GLU A 138 2.77 2.39 4.39
N ARG A 139 3.03 1.59 3.37
CA ARG A 139 2.41 1.66 2.06
C ARG A 139 0.91 1.33 2.11
N ALA A 140 0.53 0.28 2.84
CA ALA A 140 -0.87 -0.08 3.06
C ALA A 140 -1.63 1.00 3.84
N GLN A 141 -1.00 1.60 4.84
CA GLN A 141 -1.57 2.70 5.61
C GLN A 141 -1.78 3.95 4.74
N MET A 142 -0.80 4.29 3.92
CA MET A 142 -0.89 5.39 2.96
C MET A 142 -2.06 5.18 1.98
N ILE A 143 -2.19 3.98 1.42
CA ILE A 143 -3.30 3.62 0.53
C ILE A 143 -4.64 3.78 1.23
N ALA A 144 -4.76 3.30 2.47
CA ALA A 144 -5.99 3.43 3.25
C ALA A 144 -6.39 4.89 3.48
N GLU A 145 -5.43 5.79 3.71
CA GLU A 145 -5.68 7.22 3.86
C GLU A 145 -6.21 7.88 2.57
N TYR A 146 -5.79 7.39 1.42
CA TYR A 146 -6.16 7.98 0.12
C TYR A 146 -7.36 7.32 -0.55
N GLU A 147 -7.84 6.17 -0.09
CA GLU A 147 -8.99 5.48 -0.67
C GLU A 147 -10.24 6.37 -0.73
N ASP A 148 -10.50 7.14 0.31
CA ASP A 148 -11.62 8.06 0.39
C ASP A 148 -11.44 9.33 -0.45
N LYS A 149 -10.25 9.56 -0.97
CA LYS A 149 -9.89 10.75 -1.76
C LYS A 149 -9.90 10.49 -3.27
N VAL A 150 -10.22 9.28 -3.70
CA VAL A 150 -10.38 8.98 -5.13
C VAL A 150 -11.55 9.79 -5.68
N GLY A 151 -11.31 10.51 -6.77
CA GLY A 151 -12.27 11.45 -7.34
C GLY A 151 -12.12 12.88 -6.83
N GLU A 152 -11.19 13.15 -5.93
CA GLU A 152 -10.90 14.49 -5.40
C GLU A 152 -9.61 15.05 -6.00
N LEU A 153 -9.48 16.38 -5.91
CA LEU A 153 -8.24 17.06 -6.26
C LEU A 153 -7.17 16.82 -5.20
N VAL A 154 -5.97 16.55 -5.66
CA VAL A 154 -4.77 16.48 -4.83
C VAL A 154 -3.73 17.47 -5.33
N THR A 155 -2.94 18.00 -4.42
CA THR A 155 -1.86 18.94 -4.72
C THR A 155 -0.56 18.39 -4.18
N GLY A 156 0.47 18.45 -4.99
CA GLY A 156 1.79 17.98 -4.60
C GLY A 156 2.90 18.83 -5.21
N THR A 157 4.13 18.42 -4.91
CA THR A 157 5.35 19.02 -5.44
C THR A 157 6.04 18.01 -6.34
N VAL A 158 6.44 18.43 -7.53
CA VAL A 158 7.18 17.58 -8.47
C VAL A 158 8.51 17.15 -7.83
N LYS A 159 8.69 15.86 -7.69
CA LYS A 159 9.88 15.25 -7.10
C LYS A 159 10.87 14.80 -8.17
N LYS A 160 10.37 14.21 -9.24
CA LYS A 160 11.17 13.67 -10.34
C LYS A 160 10.41 13.79 -11.66
N VAL A 161 11.14 14.19 -12.69
CA VAL A 161 10.62 14.24 -14.07
C VAL A 161 11.26 13.12 -14.87
N ASN A 162 10.44 12.22 -15.39
CA ASN A 162 10.84 11.14 -16.29
C ASN A 162 10.35 11.42 -17.70
N ARG A 163 10.80 10.61 -18.65
CA ARG A 163 10.37 10.73 -20.05
C ARG A 163 8.86 10.57 -20.22
N ASP A 164 8.26 9.61 -19.53
CA ASP A 164 6.86 9.21 -19.70
C ASP A 164 5.92 9.70 -18.60
N ASN A 165 6.47 10.20 -17.50
CA ASN A 165 5.68 10.63 -16.35
C ASN A 165 6.45 11.60 -15.46
N ILE A 166 5.73 12.16 -14.50
CA ILE A 166 6.32 12.86 -13.36
C ILE A 166 5.89 12.17 -12.06
N ILE A 167 6.79 12.16 -11.10
CA ILE A 167 6.50 11.72 -9.74
C ILE A 167 6.30 12.94 -8.86
N ILE A 168 5.20 12.96 -8.13
CA ILE A 168 4.85 14.07 -7.25
C ILE A 168 4.81 13.61 -5.80
N ASP A 169 5.29 14.48 -4.91
CA ASP A 169 5.20 14.30 -3.48
C ASP A 169 3.91 14.92 -2.96
N LEU A 170 3.02 14.08 -2.44
CA LEU A 170 1.73 14.49 -1.88
C LEU A 170 1.77 14.75 -0.38
N GLY A 171 2.93 14.61 0.24
CA GLY A 171 3.13 14.69 1.69
C GLY A 171 2.98 13.34 2.38
N ASN A 172 3.47 13.24 3.63
CA ASN A 172 3.38 12.03 4.46
C ASN A 172 3.88 10.74 3.77
N ASN A 173 4.96 10.84 3.00
CA ASN A 173 5.55 9.75 2.21
C ASN A 173 4.63 9.19 1.11
N ALA A 174 3.56 9.89 0.76
CA ALA A 174 2.70 9.52 -0.34
C ALA A 174 3.24 10.09 -1.65
N GLU A 175 3.40 9.25 -2.64
CA GLU A 175 3.83 9.62 -3.98
C GLU A 175 2.72 9.36 -4.99
N GLY A 176 2.49 10.35 -5.84
CA GLY A 176 1.60 10.23 -6.98
C GLY A 176 2.38 10.20 -8.29
N VAL A 177 1.76 9.71 -9.33
CA VAL A 177 2.30 9.70 -10.69
C VAL A 177 1.31 10.36 -11.64
N ILE A 178 1.82 11.24 -12.51
CA ILE A 178 1.08 11.79 -13.65
C ILE A 178 1.79 11.34 -14.91
N TYR A 179 1.13 10.48 -15.68
CA TYR A 179 1.64 10.07 -16.97
C TYR A 179 1.47 11.19 -18.00
N ARG A 180 2.25 11.12 -19.08
CA ARG A 180 2.22 12.14 -20.11
C ARG A 180 0.84 12.32 -20.74
N ASP A 181 0.10 11.25 -20.93
CA ASP A 181 -1.28 11.30 -21.44
C ASP A 181 -2.27 11.97 -20.48
N ASP A 182 -1.91 12.07 -19.21
CA ASP A 182 -2.66 12.75 -18.17
C ASP A 182 -2.19 14.19 -17.90
N MET A 183 -1.25 14.69 -18.68
CA MET A 183 -0.78 16.07 -18.67
C MET A 183 -1.47 16.88 -19.78
N LEU A 184 -1.59 18.18 -19.54
CA LEU A 184 -2.09 19.09 -20.56
C LEU A 184 -1.07 19.20 -21.71
N PRO A 185 -1.52 19.40 -22.95
CA PRO A 185 -0.61 19.64 -24.08
C PRO A 185 0.31 20.83 -23.80
N ARG A 186 1.60 20.66 -24.11
CA ARG A 186 2.64 21.68 -23.93
C ARG A 186 2.96 22.04 -22.49
N GLU A 187 2.38 21.36 -21.52
CA GLU A 187 2.69 21.55 -20.11
C GLU A 187 4.05 20.93 -19.80
N THR A 188 4.90 21.68 -19.13
CA THR A 188 6.23 21.21 -18.70
C THR A 188 6.40 21.44 -17.20
N PHE A 189 7.00 20.46 -16.53
CA PHE A 189 7.25 20.50 -15.10
C PHE A 189 8.74 20.38 -14.81
N ARG A 190 9.15 20.99 -13.70
CA ARG A 190 10.49 20.86 -13.12
C ARG A 190 10.39 20.38 -11.69
N PRO A 191 11.40 19.67 -11.17
CA PRO A 191 11.45 19.36 -9.75
C PRO A 191 11.27 20.61 -8.89
N GLY A 192 10.40 20.53 -7.88
CA GLY A 192 10.04 21.64 -7.03
C GLY A 192 8.77 22.40 -7.43
N ASP A 193 8.27 22.20 -8.64
CA ASP A 193 7.02 22.84 -9.08
C ASP A 193 5.83 22.27 -8.31
N ARG A 194 4.85 23.14 -8.00
CA ARG A 194 3.57 22.69 -7.46
C ARG A 194 2.68 22.22 -8.60
N VAL A 195 1.98 21.13 -8.36
CA VAL A 195 1.07 20.55 -9.34
C VAL A 195 -0.20 20.07 -8.66
N ARG A 196 -1.33 20.30 -9.30
CA ARG A 196 -2.64 19.85 -8.86
C ARG A 196 -3.24 18.93 -9.91
N GLY A 197 -3.94 17.92 -9.47
CA GLY A 197 -4.66 17.02 -10.37
C GLY A 197 -5.73 16.21 -9.66
N LEU A 198 -6.45 15.43 -10.42
CA LEU A 198 -7.48 14.53 -9.91
C LEU A 198 -6.84 13.18 -9.58
N LEU A 199 -7.01 12.71 -8.35
CA LEU A 199 -6.70 11.34 -7.99
C LEU A 199 -7.80 10.44 -8.57
N TYR A 200 -7.52 9.72 -9.65
CA TYR A 200 -8.56 8.96 -10.35
C TYR A 200 -8.54 7.45 -10.07
N VAL A 201 -7.41 6.89 -9.69
CA VAL A 201 -7.30 5.48 -9.32
C VAL A 201 -6.11 5.24 -8.40
N ILE A 202 -6.25 4.27 -7.52
CA ILE A 202 -5.18 3.73 -6.70
C ILE A 202 -4.92 2.30 -7.18
N ARG A 203 -3.65 1.98 -7.49
CA ARG A 203 -3.22 0.64 -7.85
C ARG A 203 -2.21 0.14 -6.82
N PRO A 204 -2.65 -0.65 -5.83
CA PRO A 204 -1.77 -1.15 -4.76
C PRO A 204 -0.63 -2.03 -5.28
N GLU A 205 -0.85 -2.75 -6.37
CA GLU A 205 0.10 -3.65 -7.02
C GLU A 205 1.18 -2.94 -7.84
N ALA A 206 1.04 -1.65 -8.10
CA ALA A 206 2.00 -0.90 -8.91
C ALA A 206 3.36 -0.81 -8.22
N ARG A 207 4.43 -0.92 -8.99
CA ARG A 207 5.78 -0.63 -8.53
C ARG A 207 5.99 0.89 -8.53
N GLY A 208 6.59 1.42 -7.46
CA GLY A 208 6.77 2.86 -7.29
C GLY A 208 5.49 3.54 -6.81
N ALA A 209 5.11 4.66 -7.41
CA ALA A 209 3.93 5.41 -7.04
C ALA A 209 2.64 4.65 -7.38
N GLN A 210 1.71 4.62 -6.43
CA GLN A 210 0.45 3.86 -6.54
C GLN A 210 -0.77 4.75 -6.74
N LEU A 211 -0.61 6.05 -6.52
CA LEU A 211 -1.64 7.05 -6.66
C LEU A 211 -1.57 7.68 -8.06
N PHE A 212 -2.57 7.40 -8.89
CA PHE A 212 -2.59 7.88 -10.27
C PHE A 212 -3.39 9.17 -10.35
N VAL A 213 -2.75 10.22 -10.83
CA VAL A 213 -3.28 11.59 -10.88
C VAL A 213 -3.38 12.04 -12.33
N SER A 214 -4.46 12.73 -12.66
CA SER A 214 -4.72 13.25 -14.01
C SER A 214 -5.04 14.73 -13.99
N ARG A 215 -4.53 15.45 -14.98
CA ARG A 215 -4.88 16.85 -15.26
C ARG A 215 -5.80 16.96 -16.49
N THR A 216 -6.07 15.86 -17.16
CA THR A 216 -6.90 15.78 -18.37
C THR A 216 -8.30 15.19 -18.13
N HIS A 217 -8.50 14.56 -16.99
CA HIS A 217 -9.76 13.90 -16.66
C HIS A 217 -10.92 14.90 -16.57
N PRO A 218 -12.12 14.58 -17.11
CA PRO A 218 -13.28 15.46 -17.00
C PRO A 218 -13.66 15.82 -15.58
N ASP A 219 -13.49 14.91 -14.63
CA ASP A 219 -13.79 15.14 -13.22
C ASP A 219 -12.83 16.14 -12.55
N MET A 220 -11.64 16.35 -13.09
CA MET A 220 -10.80 17.45 -12.63
C MET A 220 -11.48 18.81 -12.85
N LEU A 221 -12.10 18.97 -14.01
CA LEU A 221 -12.89 20.18 -14.32
C LEU A 221 -14.04 20.35 -13.34
N VAL A 222 -14.78 19.29 -13.07
CA VAL A 222 -15.89 19.28 -12.11
C VAL A 222 -15.41 19.70 -10.72
N GLU A 223 -14.33 19.12 -10.25
CA GLU A 223 -13.78 19.42 -8.92
C GLU A 223 -13.18 20.82 -8.82
N LEU A 224 -12.61 21.36 -9.89
CA LEU A 224 -12.17 22.75 -9.93
C LEU A 224 -13.34 23.72 -9.81
N PHE A 225 -14.47 23.45 -10.50
CA PHE A 225 -15.68 24.23 -10.35
C PHE A 225 -16.29 24.12 -8.95
N ARG A 226 -16.24 22.92 -8.36
CA ARG A 226 -16.69 22.73 -6.96
C ARG A 226 -15.88 23.59 -5.99
N LEU A 227 -14.60 23.74 -6.24
CA LEU A 227 -13.69 24.55 -5.43
C LEU A 227 -13.99 26.06 -5.59
N GLU A 228 -14.25 26.51 -6.82
CA GLU A 228 -14.42 27.92 -7.14
C GLU A 228 -15.88 28.43 -6.96
N VAL A 229 -16.85 27.52 -7.03
CA VAL A 229 -18.31 27.86 -6.99
C VAL A 229 -18.90 27.27 -5.71
N PRO A 230 -19.06 28.07 -4.64
CA PRO A 230 -19.59 27.58 -3.37
C PRO A 230 -20.98 26.93 -3.48
N GLU A 231 -21.84 27.41 -4.41
CA GLU A 231 -23.17 26.88 -4.65
C GLU A 231 -23.17 25.40 -5.07
N ILE A 232 -22.08 24.93 -5.68
CA ILE A 232 -21.90 23.51 -6.02
C ILE A 232 -21.59 22.70 -4.75
N ALA A 233 -20.69 23.19 -3.91
CA ALA A 233 -20.34 22.53 -2.64
C ALA A 233 -21.55 22.49 -1.68
N GLU A 234 -22.40 23.49 -1.70
CA GLU A 234 -23.64 23.59 -0.92
C GLU A 234 -24.83 22.81 -1.52
N GLU A 235 -24.61 22.17 -2.68
CA GLU A 235 -25.60 21.34 -3.38
C GLU A 235 -26.81 22.12 -3.91
N THR A 236 -26.77 23.47 -3.97
CA THR A 236 -27.80 24.29 -4.58
C THR A 236 -27.66 24.34 -6.09
N LEU A 237 -26.49 24.06 -6.62
CA LEU A 237 -26.18 23.92 -8.03
C LEU A 237 -25.48 22.60 -8.28
N GLU A 238 -25.83 21.91 -9.35
CA GLU A 238 -25.29 20.62 -9.72
C GLU A 238 -24.67 20.63 -11.10
N ILE A 239 -23.48 20.07 -11.26
CA ILE A 239 -22.89 19.77 -12.56
C ILE A 239 -23.39 18.41 -13.01
N LYS A 240 -24.12 18.37 -14.10
CA LYS A 240 -24.71 17.15 -14.67
C LYS A 240 -23.71 16.36 -15.52
N SER A 241 -22.88 17.05 -16.29
CA SER A 241 -21.88 16.44 -17.14
C SER A 241 -20.76 17.41 -17.46
N ALA A 242 -19.63 16.87 -17.85
CA ALA A 242 -18.47 17.62 -18.29
C ALA A 242 -17.79 16.89 -19.46
N ALA A 243 -17.30 17.66 -20.42
CA ALA A 243 -16.52 17.15 -21.53
C ALA A 243 -15.34 18.09 -21.79
N ARG A 244 -14.21 17.53 -22.15
CA ARG A 244 -12.97 18.28 -22.34
C ARG A 244 -12.25 17.87 -23.62
N ASP A 245 -11.67 18.88 -24.25
CA ASP A 245 -10.50 18.76 -25.11
C ASP A 245 -9.35 19.40 -24.31
N PRO A 246 -8.54 18.60 -23.60
CA PRO A 246 -7.62 19.12 -22.59
C PRO A 246 -6.67 20.19 -23.11
N GLY A 247 -6.57 21.29 -22.37
CA GLY A 247 -5.74 22.45 -22.73
C GLY A 247 -6.36 23.36 -23.77
N SER A 248 -7.44 22.97 -24.43
CA SER A 248 -8.09 23.71 -25.52
C SER A 248 -9.47 24.24 -25.11
N ARG A 249 -10.41 23.34 -24.89
CA ARG A 249 -11.81 23.69 -24.68
C ARG A 249 -12.53 22.70 -23.78
N ALA A 250 -13.46 23.20 -22.98
CA ALA A 250 -14.29 22.35 -22.13
C ALA A 250 -15.74 22.84 -22.14
N LYS A 251 -16.66 21.93 -21.81
CA LYS A 251 -18.08 22.22 -21.64
C LYS A 251 -18.59 21.53 -20.38
N ILE A 252 -19.41 22.24 -19.62
CA ILE A 252 -20.14 21.66 -18.48
C ILE A 252 -21.65 21.92 -18.67
N ALA A 253 -22.44 20.97 -18.19
CA ALA A 253 -23.89 21.12 -18.09
C ALA A 253 -24.24 21.27 -16.62
N VAL A 254 -24.95 22.36 -16.29
CA VAL A 254 -25.30 22.72 -14.92
C VAL A 254 -26.81 22.81 -14.73
N LYS A 255 -27.25 22.49 -13.52
CA LYS A 255 -28.69 22.54 -13.14
C LYS A 255 -28.81 23.06 -11.72
N THR A 256 -29.89 23.83 -11.50
CA THR A 256 -30.32 24.23 -10.16
C THR A 256 -31.81 23.99 -9.97
N ASN A 257 -32.21 23.68 -8.76
CA ASN A 257 -33.62 23.63 -8.35
C ASN A 257 -34.08 24.95 -7.71
N ASP A 258 -33.14 25.86 -7.45
CA ASP A 258 -33.48 27.20 -6.93
C ASP A 258 -33.74 28.17 -8.08
N LYS A 259 -34.98 28.57 -8.23
CA LYS A 259 -35.41 29.48 -9.31
C LYS A 259 -34.78 30.89 -9.23
N ARG A 260 -34.23 31.25 -8.08
CA ARG A 260 -33.58 32.55 -7.85
C ARG A 260 -32.10 32.53 -8.27
N LEU A 261 -31.53 31.35 -8.52
CA LEU A 261 -30.14 31.18 -8.89
C LEU A 261 -30.00 31.03 -10.40
N ASP A 262 -29.13 31.84 -11.00
CA ASP A 262 -28.66 31.64 -12.38
C ASP A 262 -27.49 30.65 -12.37
N PRO A 263 -27.68 29.41 -12.83
CA PRO A 263 -26.62 28.39 -12.74
C PRO A 263 -25.39 28.74 -13.58
N VAL A 264 -25.55 29.29 -14.76
CA VAL A 264 -24.44 29.69 -15.63
C VAL A 264 -23.73 30.92 -15.05
N GLY A 265 -24.44 31.91 -14.61
CA GLY A 265 -23.86 33.10 -13.99
C GLY A 265 -23.10 32.80 -12.71
N ALA A 266 -23.58 31.86 -11.91
CA ALA A 266 -22.87 31.39 -10.70
C ALA A 266 -21.53 30.74 -11.02
N CYS A 267 -21.45 29.96 -12.08
CA CYS A 267 -20.20 29.30 -12.52
C CYS A 267 -19.22 30.31 -13.17
N VAL A 268 -19.73 31.29 -13.91
CA VAL A 268 -18.89 32.32 -14.53
C VAL A 268 -18.28 33.23 -13.46
N GLY A 269 -19.09 33.63 -12.49
CA GLY A 269 -18.69 34.54 -11.42
C GLY A 269 -18.61 35.99 -11.86
N MET A 270 -18.38 36.87 -10.91
CA MET A 270 -18.29 38.32 -11.15
C MET A 270 -17.13 38.61 -12.10
N ARG A 271 -17.46 39.25 -13.25
CA ARG A 271 -16.47 39.57 -14.32
C ARG A 271 -15.72 38.36 -14.85
N GLY A 272 -16.33 37.17 -14.77
CA GLY A 272 -15.68 35.91 -15.19
C GLY A 272 -14.62 35.41 -14.24
N SER A 273 -14.56 35.90 -13.01
CA SER A 273 -13.49 35.55 -12.04
C SER A 273 -13.39 34.07 -11.73
N ARG A 274 -14.53 33.39 -11.58
CA ARG A 274 -14.57 31.97 -11.25
C ARG A 274 -14.15 31.09 -12.44
N VAL A 275 -14.71 31.35 -13.61
CA VAL A 275 -14.34 30.60 -14.82
C VAL A 275 -12.89 30.86 -15.25
N GLN A 276 -12.37 32.07 -15.02
CA GLN A 276 -10.96 32.40 -15.29
C GLN A 276 -10.01 31.67 -14.35
N ALA A 277 -10.38 31.49 -13.07
CA ALA A 277 -9.59 30.72 -12.12
C ALA A 277 -9.47 29.25 -12.56
N VAL A 278 -10.57 28.66 -13.00
CA VAL A 278 -10.57 27.29 -13.54
C VAL A 278 -9.76 27.20 -14.83
N SER A 279 -9.98 28.10 -15.77
CA SER A 279 -9.24 28.14 -17.04
C SER A 279 -7.75 28.33 -16.82
N GLY A 280 -7.35 29.20 -15.89
CA GLY A 280 -5.95 29.44 -15.56
C GLY A 280 -5.25 28.20 -15.02
N GLU A 281 -5.91 27.44 -14.15
CA GLU A 281 -5.39 26.17 -13.63
C GLU A 281 -5.18 25.13 -14.75
N LEU A 282 -6.01 25.18 -15.78
CA LEU A 282 -5.97 24.24 -16.92
C LEU A 282 -5.20 24.79 -18.13
N GLY A 283 -4.25 25.70 -17.89
CA GLY A 283 -3.36 26.21 -18.94
C GLY A 283 -4.06 27.05 -20.02
N GLY A 284 -5.17 27.69 -19.69
CA GLY A 284 -5.96 28.51 -20.62
C GLY A 284 -7.05 27.75 -21.37
N GLU A 285 -7.41 26.57 -20.92
CA GLU A 285 -8.55 25.80 -21.46
C GLU A 285 -9.84 26.63 -21.35
N ARG A 286 -10.56 26.83 -22.44
CA ARG A 286 -11.75 27.70 -22.52
C ARG A 286 -13.03 26.93 -22.23
#